data_2a7e94904d6acfcda2719f2ab79b8d39
#
_entry.id   2a7e94904d6acfcda2719f2ab79b8d39
#
_cell.length_a   1.000
_cell.length_b   1.000
_cell.length_c   1.000
_cell.angle_alpha   90.00
_cell.angle_beta   90.00
_cell.angle_gamma   90.00
#
_symmetry.space_group_name_H-M   'P 1'
#
loop_
_entity.id
_entity.type
_entity.pdbx_description
1 polymer ?
#
loop_
_entity_poly.entity_id
_entity_poly.type
_entity_poly.pdbx_seq_one_letter_code
_entity_poly.pdbx_strand_id
1 'polypeptide(L)'
;MIEISHPEKVLFPDDGITKGEMAAYYEMIAPVMLPHLRGRPVTMERFHRGIGEKGFIQKSLGKGTPDWIERVEVPKKGGVVIHPLINDARSLLWLANQNCITPHVWVSRVPDLYHPDICVLDLDPLRDEPEELRTAALGVRDLLTELGLKSWVKTSGSKGYHIVVPLDGKADAGQVSTFAGMIGSVLVARFPKLLTLEFSKADREGRIYVDTGRNHPPATFAAVYAVRPKPTAPISAPCTWEEVESGAATPTTFTLRNMAKRIEKVGDLWSDMHREVKSIAGLMKRLQGLL
;
A
#
# COMPACT_ATOMS: atom_id res chain seq x y z
N MET A 1 -4.56 -15.55 22.19
CA MET A 1 -3.36 -14.85 21.66
C MET A 1 -2.37 -15.89 21.19
N ILE A 2 -1.57 -15.60 20.18
CA ILE A 2 -0.43 -16.47 19.83
C ILE A 2 0.80 -15.98 20.57
N GLU A 3 1.65 -16.92 20.94
CA GLU A 3 2.95 -16.61 21.52
C GLU A 3 3.92 -16.17 20.41
N ILE A 4 4.63 -15.07 20.66
CA ILE A 4 5.64 -14.54 19.73
C ILE A 4 6.98 -15.20 20.07
N SER A 5 7.50 -15.98 19.13
CA SER A 5 8.81 -16.60 19.27
C SER A 5 9.95 -15.58 19.17
N HIS A 6 10.94 -15.66 20.06
CA HIS A 6 12.08 -14.74 20.09
C HIS A 6 11.68 -13.25 20.05
N PRO A 7 10.85 -12.76 20.99
CA PRO A 7 10.39 -11.38 21.00
C PRO A 7 11.53 -10.36 21.17
N GLU A 8 12.63 -10.77 21.79
CA GLU A 8 13.85 -9.99 22.00
C GLU A 8 14.66 -9.75 20.72
N LYS A 9 14.37 -10.49 19.65
CA LYS A 9 15.10 -10.41 18.40
C LYS A 9 15.01 -9.01 17.79
N VAL A 10 16.14 -8.34 17.59
CA VAL A 10 16.23 -7.03 16.97
C VAL A 10 15.96 -7.16 15.46
N LEU A 11 14.95 -6.45 14.98
CA LEU A 11 14.58 -6.39 13.55
C LEU A 11 15.07 -5.09 12.89
N PHE A 12 15.22 -4.01 13.64
CA PHE A 12 15.73 -2.71 13.18
C PHE A 12 16.96 -2.35 14.02
N PRO A 13 18.16 -2.71 13.54
CA PRO A 13 19.39 -2.60 14.34
C PRO A 13 19.69 -1.17 14.83
N ASP A 14 19.54 -0.19 13.95
CA ASP A 14 19.88 1.21 14.25
C ASP A 14 18.92 1.82 15.29
N ASP A 15 17.70 1.30 15.38
CA ASP A 15 16.63 1.81 16.27
C ASP A 15 16.43 0.95 17.52
N GLY A 16 17.07 -0.22 17.56
CA GLY A 16 16.88 -1.23 18.60
C GLY A 16 15.47 -1.83 18.63
N ILE A 17 14.66 -1.68 17.57
CA ILE A 17 13.28 -2.17 17.55
C ILE A 17 13.29 -3.69 17.40
N THR A 18 12.60 -4.36 18.33
CA THR A 18 12.53 -5.80 18.42
C THR A 18 11.30 -6.38 17.70
N LYS A 19 11.31 -7.68 17.51
CA LYS A 19 10.17 -8.44 17.00
C LYS A 19 8.96 -8.32 17.93
N GLY A 20 9.18 -8.30 19.24
CA GLY A 20 8.14 -8.10 20.24
C GLY A 20 7.46 -6.74 20.12
N GLU A 21 8.25 -5.66 19.95
CA GLU A 21 7.71 -4.30 19.73
C GLU A 21 6.93 -4.22 18.41
N MET A 22 7.42 -4.84 17.34
CA MET A 22 6.68 -4.90 16.07
C MET A 22 5.37 -5.68 16.22
N ALA A 23 5.37 -6.80 16.94
CA ALA A 23 4.15 -7.58 17.21
C ALA A 23 3.14 -6.79 18.04
N ALA A 24 3.61 -6.09 19.09
CA ALA A 24 2.79 -5.21 19.92
C ALA A 24 2.17 -4.07 19.09
N TYR A 25 2.95 -3.50 18.15
CA TYR A 25 2.41 -2.53 17.20
C TYR A 25 1.29 -3.12 16.36
N TYR A 26 1.47 -4.31 15.76
CA TYR A 26 0.43 -4.94 14.94
C TYR A 26 -0.81 -5.34 15.77
N GLU A 27 -0.65 -5.69 17.02
CA GLU A 27 -1.76 -5.94 17.93
C GLU A 27 -2.57 -4.65 18.20
N MET A 28 -1.87 -3.56 18.52
CA MET A 28 -2.47 -2.24 18.78
C MET A 28 -3.19 -1.68 17.55
N ILE A 29 -2.59 -1.81 16.36
CA ILE A 29 -3.14 -1.24 15.12
C ILE A 29 -4.21 -2.12 14.46
N ALA A 30 -4.38 -3.37 14.88
CA ALA A 30 -5.29 -4.32 14.27
C ALA A 30 -6.72 -3.79 14.08
N PRO A 31 -7.36 -3.09 15.05
CA PRO A 31 -8.72 -2.61 14.88
C PRO A 31 -8.91 -1.69 13.66
N VAL A 32 -7.92 -0.84 13.35
CA VAL A 32 -7.99 0.11 12.22
C VAL A 32 -7.36 -0.45 10.95
N MET A 33 -6.43 -1.40 11.04
CA MET A 33 -5.76 -2.02 9.91
C MET A 33 -6.60 -3.11 9.24
N LEU A 34 -7.23 -3.98 10.00
CA LEU A 34 -7.94 -5.17 9.51
C LEU A 34 -9.08 -4.85 8.53
N PRO A 35 -9.89 -3.79 8.68
CA PRO A 35 -10.90 -3.44 7.69
C PRO A 35 -10.34 -3.27 6.27
N HIS A 36 -9.08 -2.85 6.15
CA HIS A 36 -8.40 -2.64 4.87
C HIS A 36 -7.72 -3.89 4.33
N LEU A 37 -7.47 -4.90 5.18
CA LEU A 37 -6.83 -6.17 4.80
C LEU A 37 -7.81 -7.29 4.47
N ARG A 38 -8.96 -7.32 5.14
CA ARG A 38 -9.93 -8.42 5.04
C ARG A 38 -10.22 -8.82 3.60
N GLY A 39 -10.11 -10.13 3.35
CA GLY A 39 -10.37 -10.72 2.03
C GLY A 39 -9.32 -10.43 0.96
N ARG A 40 -8.24 -9.69 1.25
CA ARG A 40 -7.17 -9.43 0.28
C ARG A 40 -6.08 -10.50 0.37
N PRO A 41 -5.66 -11.10 -0.76
CA PRO A 41 -4.46 -11.93 -0.78
C PRO A 41 -3.24 -11.14 -0.31
N VAL A 42 -2.49 -11.73 0.64
CA VAL A 42 -1.30 -11.07 1.18
C VAL A 42 -0.03 -11.70 0.63
N THR A 43 0.93 -10.85 0.32
CA THR A 43 2.33 -11.19 0.03
C THR A 43 3.18 -10.69 1.18
N MET A 44 4.02 -11.54 1.73
CA MET A 44 4.85 -11.24 2.89
C MET A 44 6.23 -10.75 2.47
N GLU A 45 6.64 -9.57 2.94
CA GLU A 45 8.03 -9.11 2.86
C GLU A 45 8.70 -9.42 4.20
N ARG A 46 9.56 -10.46 4.19
CA ARG A 46 10.12 -11.08 5.39
C ARG A 46 11.60 -10.80 5.56
N PHE A 47 12.01 -10.61 6.80
CA PHE A 47 13.40 -10.33 7.18
C PHE A 47 13.84 -11.26 8.33
N HIS A 48 14.42 -12.40 7.99
CA HIS A 48 14.81 -13.39 9.01
C HIS A 48 15.83 -12.87 10.02
N ARG A 49 16.70 -11.95 9.62
CA ARG A 49 17.77 -11.40 10.46
C ARG A 49 17.68 -9.88 10.66
N GLY A 50 16.47 -9.33 10.47
CA GLY A 50 16.23 -7.88 10.51
C GLY A 50 16.62 -7.17 9.23
N ILE A 51 16.37 -5.84 9.18
CA ILE A 51 16.54 -5.03 7.98
C ILE A 51 17.99 -4.76 7.60
N GLY A 52 18.95 -5.06 8.48
CA GLY A 52 20.39 -5.00 8.17
C GLY A 52 20.82 -6.07 7.16
N GLU A 53 20.01 -7.08 6.92
CA GLU A 53 20.23 -8.11 5.90
C GLU A 53 19.13 -8.10 4.84
N LYS A 54 19.39 -8.76 3.72
CA LYS A 54 18.46 -8.83 2.60
C LYS A 54 17.19 -9.61 3.01
N GLY A 55 16.05 -8.96 2.89
CA GLY A 55 14.74 -9.58 2.98
C GLY A 55 14.35 -10.35 1.71
N PHE A 56 13.25 -11.06 1.79
CA PHE A 56 12.69 -11.78 0.64
C PHE A 56 11.16 -11.68 0.59
N ILE A 57 10.64 -11.83 -0.61
CA ILE A 57 9.21 -11.81 -0.88
C ILE A 57 8.68 -13.25 -0.88
N GLN A 58 7.71 -13.52 -0.01
CA GLN A 58 7.00 -14.79 0.03
C GLN A 58 5.53 -14.59 -0.33
N LYS A 59 5.13 -15.16 -1.47
CA LYS A 59 3.74 -15.10 -1.95
C LYS A 59 2.91 -16.28 -1.46
N SER A 60 3.50 -17.48 -1.48
CA SER A 60 2.80 -18.71 -1.14
C SER A 60 3.07 -19.13 0.30
N LEU A 61 2.02 -19.60 0.98
CA LEU A 61 2.14 -20.23 2.27
C LEU A 61 3.07 -21.45 2.21
N GLY A 62 3.91 -21.62 3.22
CA GLY A 62 4.84 -22.73 3.35
C GLY A 62 4.22 -23.94 4.06
N LYS A 63 4.93 -25.07 4.02
CA LYS A 63 4.63 -26.23 4.87
C LYS A 63 4.69 -25.80 6.34
N GLY A 64 3.75 -26.30 7.15
CA GLY A 64 3.68 -25.94 8.57
C GLY A 64 2.94 -24.64 8.88
N THR A 65 2.35 -23.98 7.86
CA THR A 65 1.38 -22.91 8.13
C THR A 65 0.18 -23.49 8.89
N PRO A 66 -0.24 -22.89 10.02
CA PRO A 66 -1.39 -23.37 10.77
C PRO A 66 -2.67 -23.43 9.93
N ASP A 67 -3.51 -24.44 10.16
CA ASP A 67 -4.75 -24.64 9.41
C ASP A 67 -5.76 -23.52 9.62
N TRP A 68 -5.69 -22.82 10.75
CA TRP A 68 -6.56 -21.69 11.07
C TRP A 68 -6.19 -20.38 10.32
N ILE A 69 -5.06 -20.35 9.59
CA ILE A 69 -4.79 -19.25 8.66
C ILE A 69 -5.67 -19.42 7.43
N GLU A 70 -6.60 -18.51 7.26
CA GLU A 70 -7.40 -18.45 6.05
C GLU A 70 -6.53 -18.22 4.81
N ARG A 71 -6.93 -18.81 3.70
CA ARG A 71 -6.11 -18.81 2.49
C ARG A 71 -6.95 -18.79 1.22
N VAL A 72 -6.35 -18.31 0.14
CA VAL A 72 -6.93 -18.36 -1.19
C VAL A 72 -5.92 -18.94 -2.17
N GLU A 73 -6.38 -19.80 -3.05
CA GLU A 73 -5.60 -20.38 -4.15
C GLU A 73 -5.76 -19.49 -5.38
N VAL A 74 -4.63 -19.05 -5.91
CA VAL A 74 -4.59 -18.24 -7.14
C VAL A 74 -3.87 -19.01 -8.23
N PRO A 75 -4.53 -19.32 -9.36
CA PRO A 75 -3.90 -20.02 -10.47
C PRO A 75 -2.68 -19.25 -11.01
N LYS A 76 -1.65 -20.02 -11.39
CA LYS A 76 -0.51 -19.54 -12.18
C LYS A 76 -0.10 -20.56 -13.20
N LYS A 77 0.74 -20.19 -14.16
CA LYS A 77 1.32 -21.15 -15.11
C LYS A 77 2.06 -22.26 -14.34
N GLY A 78 1.60 -23.49 -14.49
CA GLY A 78 2.22 -24.67 -13.86
C GLY A 78 1.83 -24.91 -12.41
N GLY A 79 0.72 -24.36 -11.90
CA GLY A 79 0.23 -24.66 -10.55
C GLY A 79 -0.58 -23.53 -9.92
N VAL A 80 -0.50 -23.43 -8.59
CA VAL A 80 -1.21 -22.42 -7.80
C VAL A 80 -0.25 -21.69 -6.86
N VAL A 81 -0.62 -20.47 -6.47
CA VAL A 81 -0.02 -19.75 -5.34
C VAL A 81 -1.07 -19.70 -4.23
N ILE A 82 -0.72 -20.13 -3.04
CA ILE A 82 -1.62 -20.14 -1.89
C ILE A 82 -1.31 -18.92 -1.03
N HIS A 83 -2.10 -17.86 -1.17
CA HIS A 83 -1.91 -16.64 -0.39
C HIS A 83 -2.62 -16.73 0.97
N PRO A 84 -2.04 -16.23 2.06
CA PRO A 84 -2.76 -15.99 3.30
C PRO A 84 -3.78 -14.86 3.13
N LEU A 85 -4.91 -15.00 3.82
CA LEU A 85 -5.88 -13.95 4.08
C LEU A 85 -5.76 -13.55 5.55
N ILE A 86 -5.65 -12.25 5.81
CA ILE A 86 -5.46 -11.72 7.17
C ILE A 86 -6.74 -11.02 7.58
N ASN A 87 -7.64 -11.79 8.17
CA ASN A 87 -9.01 -11.37 8.47
C ASN A 87 -9.24 -11.04 9.95
N ASP A 88 -8.29 -11.38 10.83
CA ASP A 88 -8.36 -11.16 12.26
C ASP A 88 -7.00 -10.79 12.89
N ALA A 89 -7.03 -10.34 14.15
CA ALA A 89 -5.83 -9.93 14.88
C ALA A 89 -4.85 -11.10 15.10
N ARG A 90 -5.36 -12.33 15.24
CA ARG A 90 -4.52 -13.52 15.42
C ARG A 90 -3.69 -13.81 14.17
N SER A 91 -4.28 -13.71 12.99
CA SER A 91 -3.58 -13.88 11.71
C SER A 91 -2.59 -12.74 11.43
N LEU A 92 -2.89 -11.51 11.86
CA LEU A 92 -1.97 -10.40 11.77
C LEU A 92 -0.74 -10.60 12.68
N LEU A 93 -0.93 -11.05 13.91
CA LEU A 93 0.17 -11.39 14.82
C LEU A 93 0.98 -12.59 14.30
N TRP A 94 0.36 -13.52 13.61
CA TRP A 94 1.08 -14.62 12.96
C TRP A 94 2.03 -14.08 11.88
N LEU A 95 1.64 -13.10 11.08
CA LEU A 95 2.55 -12.45 10.14
C LEU A 95 3.78 -11.86 10.84
N ALA A 96 3.56 -11.12 11.93
CA ALA A 96 4.67 -10.58 12.74
C ALA A 96 5.58 -11.70 13.26
N ASN A 97 5.00 -12.80 13.73
CA ASN A 97 5.75 -13.96 14.19
C ASN A 97 6.56 -14.65 13.08
N GLN A 98 6.14 -14.53 11.81
CA GLN A 98 6.89 -14.98 10.65
C GLN A 98 8.00 -14.00 10.22
N ASN A 99 8.30 -12.96 11.01
CA ASN A 99 9.19 -11.84 10.66
C ASN A 99 8.76 -11.12 9.35
N CYS A 100 7.46 -11.08 9.10
CA CYS A 100 6.90 -10.26 8.04
C CYS A 100 6.84 -8.81 8.53
N ILE A 101 7.76 -7.98 8.05
CA ILE A 101 7.78 -6.55 8.40
C ILE A 101 6.67 -5.86 7.64
N THR A 102 6.58 -6.09 6.31
CA THR A 102 5.57 -5.45 5.48
C THR A 102 4.65 -6.49 4.85
N PRO A 103 3.39 -6.56 5.25
CA PRO A 103 2.36 -7.19 4.44
C PRO A 103 2.05 -6.32 3.22
N HIS A 104 2.07 -6.91 2.05
CA HIS A 104 1.63 -6.31 0.80
C HIS A 104 0.31 -6.95 0.36
N VAL A 105 -0.64 -6.15 -0.10
CA VAL A 105 -1.99 -6.61 -0.43
C VAL A 105 -2.35 -6.38 -1.88
N TRP A 106 -3.29 -7.18 -2.39
CA TRP A 106 -3.92 -6.96 -3.68
C TRP A 106 -4.93 -5.82 -3.62
N VAL A 107 -5.22 -5.25 -4.79
CA VAL A 107 -6.28 -4.23 -4.97
C VAL A 107 -7.68 -4.85 -5.02
N SER A 108 -7.79 -6.17 -4.96
CA SER A 108 -9.02 -6.95 -5.01
C SER A 108 -9.20 -7.78 -3.75
N ARG A 109 -10.43 -8.27 -3.51
CA ARG A 109 -10.81 -9.13 -2.38
C ARG A 109 -11.45 -10.43 -2.87
N VAL A 110 -11.34 -11.49 -2.07
CA VAL A 110 -12.20 -12.67 -2.27
C VAL A 110 -13.68 -12.28 -2.07
N PRO A 111 -14.63 -12.93 -2.76
CA PRO A 111 -14.41 -14.07 -3.66
C PRO A 111 -13.94 -13.68 -5.08
N ASP A 112 -14.00 -12.41 -5.47
CA ASP A 112 -13.68 -11.96 -6.82
C ASP A 112 -12.38 -11.17 -6.88
N LEU A 113 -11.31 -11.87 -7.26
CA LEU A 113 -9.96 -11.29 -7.34
C LEU A 113 -9.68 -10.53 -8.65
N TYR A 114 -10.58 -10.62 -9.61
CA TYR A 114 -10.40 -10.00 -10.93
C TYR A 114 -11.19 -8.71 -11.12
N HIS A 115 -12.01 -8.33 -10.13
CA HIS A 115 -12.71 -7.04 -10.07
C HIS A 115 -12.22 -6.22 -8.86
N PRO A 116 -11.24 -5.33 -9.07
CA PRO A 116 -10.69 -4.50 -8.00
C PRO A 116 -11.75 -3.61 -7.34
N ASP A 117 -11.70 -3.52 -6.01
CA ASP A 117 -12.51 -2.59 -5.22
C ASP A 117 -11.79 -1.27 -4.93
N ILE A 118 -10.52 -1.16 -5.33
CA ILE A 118 -9.72 0.07 -5.27
C ILE A 118 -8.82 0.20 -6.50
N CYS A 119 -8.53 1.45 -6.88
CA CYS A 119 -7.45 1.81 -7.81
C CYS A 119 -6.34 2.52 -7.05
N VAL A 120 -5.08 2.16 -7.31
CA VAL A 120 -3.90 2.71 -6.63
C VAL A 120 -2.98 3.39 -7.62
N LEU A 121 -2.57 4.61 -7.29
CA LEU A 121 -1.51 5.35 -7.97
C LEU A 121 -0.36 5.50 -6.96
N ASP A 122 0.81 4.96 -7.30
CA ASP A 122 2.00 4.97 -6.44
C ASP A 122 3.01 5.96 -7.02
N LEU A 123 3.32 7.02 -6.25
CA LEU A 123 4.32 8.02 -6.63
C LEU A 123 5.69 7.59 -6.09
N ASP A 124 6.61 7.26 -7.00
CA ASP A 124 7.97 6.78 -6.66
C ASP A 124 9.06 7.74 -7.16
N PRO A 125 9.48 8.71 -6.31
CA PRO A 125 10.54 9.65 -6.64
C PRO A 125 11.91 8.98 -6.59
N LEU A 126 12.84 9.43 -7.45
CA LEU A 126 14.25 9.03 -7.40
C LEU A 126 15.03 9.84 -6.37
N ARG A 127 14.72 11.14 -6.28
CA ARG A 127 15.36 12.12 -5.41
C ARG A 127 14.51 12.38 -4.18
N ASP A 128 15.13 12.88 -3.14
CA ASP A 128 14.43 13.35 -1.94
C ASP A 128 14.15 14.87 -2.12
N GLU A 129 13.10 15.18 -2.88
CA GLU A 129 12.64 16.54 -3.18
C GLU A 129 11.19 16.68 -2.69
N PRO A 130 10.98 17.02 -1.41
CA PRO A 130 9.64 17.01 -0.79
C PRO A 130 8.63 17.93 -1.48
N GLU A 131 9.06 19.09 -1.99
CA GLU A 131 8.19 20.04 -2.68
C GLU A 131 7.70 19.49 -4.03
N GLU A 132 8.59 18.85 -4.79
CA GLU A 132 8.24 18.21 -6.05
C GLU A 132 7.26 17.07 -5.84
N LEU A 133 7.52 16.23 -4.83
CA LEU A 133 6.65 15.12 -4.47
C LEU A 133 5.27 15.61 -4.02
N ARG A 134 5.21 16.68 -3.22
CA ARG A 134 3.96 17.30 -2.80
C ARG A 134 3.19 17.84 -3.99
N THR A 135 3.85 18.56 -4.89
CA THR A 135 3.26 19.08 -6.14
C THR A 135 2.69 17.95 -6.99
N ALA A 136 3.42 16.84 -7.13
CA ALA A 136 2.97 15.66 -7.83
C ALA A 136 1.70 15.04 -7.19
N ALA A 137 1.70 14.87 -5.86
CA ALA A 137 0.57 14.31 -5.14
C ALA A 137 -0.69 15.18 -5.26
N LEU A 138 -0.55 16.50 -5.12
CA LEU A 138 -1.64 17.44 -5.30
C LEU A 138 -2.16 17.45 -6.75
N GLY A 139 -1.28 17.35 -7.73
CA GLY A 139 -1.67 17.22 -9.14
C GLY A 139 -2.52 15.96 -9.42
N VAL A 140 -2.18 14.84 -8.75
CA VAL A 140 -3.03 13.61 -8.80
C VAL A 140 -4.39 13.86 -8.16
N ARG A 141 -4.43 14.46 -6.95
CA ARG A 141 -5.69 14.82 -6.26
C ARG A 141 -6.59 15.68 -7.15
N ASP A 142 -6.02 16.72 -7.74
CA ASP A 142 -6.77 17.69 -8.51
C ASP A 142 -7.35 17.06 -9.78
N LEU A 143 -6.59 16.24 -10.50
CA LEU A 143 -7.12 15.49 -11.65
C LEU A 143 -8.24 14.53 -11.23
N LEU A 144 -8.09 13.78 -10.12
CA LEU A 144 -9.14 12.89 -9.63
C LEU A 144 -10.39 13.67 -9.24
N THR A 145 -10.25 14.82 -8.59
CA THR A 145 -11.36 15.71 -8.24
C THR A 145 -12.07 16.24 -9.50
N GLU A 146 -11.33 16.66 -10.54
CA GLU A 146 -11.89 17.07 -11.83
C GLU A 146 -12.73 15.95 -12.48
N LEU A 147 -12.30 14.70 -12.30
CA LEU A 147 -13.06 13.53 -12.76
C LEU A 147 -14.28 13.21 -11.88
N GLY A 148 -14.48 13.89 -10.74
CA GLY A 148 -15.54 13.62 -9.77
C GLY A 148 -15.25 12.44 -8.87
N LEU A 149 -13.96 12.10 -8.73
CA LEU A 149 -13.48 11.01 -7.88
C LEU A 149 -12.91 11.58 -6.58
N LYS A 150 -13.40 11.08 -5.45
CA LYS A 150 -12.78 11.31 -4.15
C LYS A 150 -11.61 10.34 -4.01
N SER A 151 -10.51 10.82 -3.48
CA SER A 151 -9.29 10.04 -3.28
C SER A 151 -8.78 10.12 -1.86
N TRP A 152 -8.12 9.06 -1.45
CA TRP A 152 -7.47 8.91 -0.15
C TRP A 152 -5.98 8.78 -0.35
N VAL A 153 -5.21 9.40 0.51
CA VAL A 153 -3.76 9.41 0.43
C VAL A 153 -3.15 8.78 1.68
N LYS A 154 -2.06 8.05 1.49
CA LYS A 154 -1.21 7.57 2.58
C LYS A 154 0.26 7.73 2.24
N THR A 155 1.08 7.86 3.26
CA THR A 155 2.53 7.76 3.09
C THR A 155 2.90 6.36 2.61
N SER A 156 3.91 6.23 1.78
CA SER A 156 4.44 4.89 1.44
C SER A 156 5.25 4.28 2.59
N GLY A 157 5.65 5.10 3.58
CA GLY A 157 6.65 4.73 4.59
C GLY A 157 8.03 4.47 3.97
N SER A 158 8.28 5.02 2.78
CA SER A 158 9.56 4.94 2.06
C SER A 158 9.88 6.29 1.44
N LYS A 159 9.56 6.51 0.15
CA LYS A 159 9.94 7.73 -0.56
C LYS A 159 8.76 8.56 -1.07
N GLY A 160 7.59 7.98 -1.22
CA GLY A 160 6.46 8.61 -1.90
C GLY A 160 5.13 8.48 -1.19
N TYR A 161 4.07 8.63 -1.96
CA TYR A 161 2.68 8.47 -1.50
C TYR A 161 1.95 7.44 -2.36
N HIS A 162 1.02 6.73 -1.73
CA HIS A 162 0.00 5.96 -2.44
C HIS A 162 -1.31 6.72 -2.40
N ILE A 163 -1.90 6.95 -3.56
CA ILE A 163 -3.20 7.61 -3.71
C ILE A 163 -4.19 6.55 -4.16
N VAL A 164 -5.30 6.44 -3.44
CA VAL A 164 -6.27 5.35 -3.59
C VAL A 164 -7.64 5.93 -3.91
N VAL A 165 -8.30 5.33 -4.90
CA VAL A 165 -9.68 5.61 -5.29
C VAL A 165 -10.51 4.36 -5.04
N PRO A 166 -11.57 4.40 -4.22
CA PRO A 166 -12.47 3.27 -4.05
C PRO A 166 -13.37 3.08 -5.28
N LEU A 167 -13.51 1.83 -5.69
CA LEU A 167 -14.26 1.44 -6.87
C LEU A 167 -15.48 0.59 -6.51
N ASP A 168 -16.48 0.57 -7.39
CA ASP A 168 -17.70 -0.21 -7.23
C ASP A 168 -17.54 -1.71 -7.56
N GLY A 169 -16.34 -2.16 -7.92
CA GLY A 169 -16.02 -3.56 -8.21
C GLY A 169 -16.68 -4.10 -9.49
N LYS A 170 -17.20 -3.24 -10.38
CA LYS A 170 -17.83 -3.69 -11.64
C LYS A 170 -16.86 -3.78 -12.81
N ALA A 171 -15.81 -2.97 -12.79
CA ALA A 171 -14.77 -3.00 -13.80
C ALA A 171 -13.76 -4.12 -13.51
N ASP A 172 -13.39 -4.88 -14.53
CA ASP A 172 -12.34 -5.89 -14.38
C ASP A 172 -10.94 -5.27 -14.23
N ALA A 173 -9.98 -6.09 -13.82
CA ALA A 173 -8.61 -5.66 -13.57
C ALA A 173 -7.92 -5.05 -14.80
N GLY A 174 -8.25 -5.49 -16.02
CA GLY A 174 -7.74 -4.91 -17.26
C GLY A 174 -8.28 -3.50 -17.47
N GLN A 175 -9.57 -3.30 -17.23
CA GLN A 175 -10.21 -1.99 -17.30
C GLN A 175 -9.67 -1.02 -16.26
N VAL A 176 -9.49 -1.48 -15.00
CA VAL A 176 -8.91 -0.67 -13.92
C VAL A 176 -7.44 -0.31 -14.22
N SER A 177 -6.66 -1.26 -14.74
CA SER A 177 -5.27 -1.02 -15.16
C SER A 177 -5.19 0.01 -16.29
N THR A 178 -6.07 -0.12 -17.29
CA THR A 178 -6.17 0.87 -18.39
C THR A 178 -6.54 2.25 -17.87
N PHE A 179 -7.54 2.32 -17.00
CA PHE A 179 -7.97 3.57 -16.36
C PHE A 179 -6.83 4.25 -15.59
N ALA A 180 -6.10 3.50 -14.76
CA ALA A 180 -4.93 4.01 -14.03
C ALA A 180 -3.84 4.52 -14.99
N GLY A 181 -3.56 3.76 -16.08
CA GLY A 181 -2.61 4.16 -17.11
C GLY A 181 -3.00 5.47 -17.82
N MET A 182 -4.29 5.65 -18.11
CA MET A 182 -4.79 6.91 -18.70
C MET A 182 -4.65 8.10 -17.75
N ILE A 183 -4.94 7.91 -16.44
CA ILE A 183 -4.67 8.93 -15.42
C ILE A 183 -3.19 9.31 -15.44
N GLY A 184 -2.29 8.32 -15.43
CA GLY A 184 -0.85 8.56 -15.52
C GLY A 184 -0.45 9.33 -16.77
N SER A 185 -1.01 9.01 -17.92
CA SER A 185 -0.74 9.72 -19.19
C SER A 185 -1.17 11.19 -19.15
N VAL A 186 -2.37 11.49 -18.62
CA VAL A 186 -2.84 12.86 -18.45
C VAL A 186 -1.94 13.63 -17.46
N LEU A 187 -1.54 12.99 -16.36
CA LEU A 187 -0.64 13.61 -15.38
C LEU A 187 0.72 13.96 -15.99
N VAL A 188 1.31 13.05 -16.77
CA VAL A 188 2.59 13.30 -17.46
C VAL A 188 2.44 14.41 -18.52
N ALA A 189 1.32 14.46 -19.24
CA ALA A 189 1.06 15.54 -20.18
C ALA A 189 0.93 16.91 -19.48
N ARG A 190 0.33 16.96 -18.30
CA ARG A 190 0.20 18.19 -17.49
C ARG A 190 1.49 18.61 -16.81
N PHE A 191 2.31 17.64 -16.37
CA PHE A 191 3.55 17.88 -15.62
C PHE A 191 4.76 17.17 -16.26
N PRO A 192 5.09 17.43 -17.53
CA PRO A 192 6.08 16.65 -18.29
C PRO A 192 7.51 16.76 -17.75
N LYS A 193 7.83 17.81 -17.00
CA LYS A 193 9.14 17.99 -16.35
C LYS A 193 9.22 17.35 -14.98
N LEU A 194 8.08 17.03 -14.36
CA LEU A 194 7.98 16.51 -12.99
C LEU A 194 7.68 15.03 -12.96
N LEU A 195 6.78 14.55 -13.84
CA LEU A 195 6.23 13.20 -13.82
C LEU A 195 6.67 12.39 -15.04
N THR A 196 6.72 11.07 -14.86
CA THR A 196 7.02 10.12 -15.93
C THR A 196 6.29 8.79 -15.72
N LEU A 197 6.03 8.07 -16.81
CA LEU A 197 5.59 6.67 -16.79
C LEU A 197 6.74 5.70 -17.06
N GLU A 198 7.99 6.18 -17.16
CA GLU A 198 9.16 5.34 -17.40
C GLU A 198 9.48 4.47 -16.18
N PHE A 199 9.35 3.16 -16.36
CA PHE A 199 9.64 2.19 -15.30
C PHE A 199 11.13 2.15 -14.95
N SER A 200 12.00 2.19 -15.97
CA SER A 200 13.45 2.16 -15.80
C SER A 200 13.94 3.41 -15.09
N LYS A 201 14.64 3.26 -13.98
CA LYS A 201 15.20 4.40 -13.23
C LYS A 201 16.16 5.24 -14.04
N ALA A 202 16.90 4.62 -14.97
CA ALA A 202 17.86 5.31 -15.83
C ALA A 202 17.16 6.30 -16.77
N ASP A 203 15.93 5.99 -17.21
CA ASP A 203 15.20 6.73 -18.21
C ASP A 203 14.27 7.78 -17.60
N ARG A 204 14.15 7.83 -16.26
CA ARG A 204 13.29 8.79 -15.56
C ARG A 204 13.84 10.23 -15.56
N GLU A 205 15.12 10.43 -15.82
CA GLU A 205 15.77 11.76 -15.84
C GLU A 205 15.50 12.60 -14.59
N GLY A 206 15.40 11.95 -13.43
CA GLY A 206 15.10 12.57 -12.14
C GLY A 206 13.61 12.80 -11.85
N ARG A 207 12.72 12.54 -12.81
CA ARG A 207 11.27 12.70 -12.67
C ARG A 207 10.67 11.64 -11.73
N ILE A 208 9.52 11.97 -11.15
CA ILE A 208 8.75 11.07 -10.27
C ILE A 208 7.98 10.08 -11.15
N TYR A 209 8.16 8.80 -10.88
CA TYR A 209 7.43 7.74 -11.56
C TYR A 209 6.01 7.62 -10.99
N VAL A 210 5.01 7.73 -11.86
CA VAL A 210 3.63 7.42 -11.54
C VAL A 210 3.40 5.95 -11.82
N ASP A 211 3.59 5.09 -10.80
CA ASP A 211 3.39 3.65 -10.94
C ASP A 211 1.89 3.32 -10.92
N THR A 212 1.36 3.01 -12.07
CA THR A 212 -0.01 2.55 -12.30
C THR A 212 -0.13 1.02 -12.32
N GLY A 213 1.00 0.32 -12.32
CA GLY A 213 1.08 -1.14 -12.45
C GLY A 213 0.61 -1.92 -11.23
N ARG A 214 0.23 -1.24 -10.13
CA ARG A 214 -0.33 -1.88 -8.92
C ARG A 214 -1.74 -2.42 -9.13
N ASN A 215 -2.41 -2.06 -10.20
CA ASN A 215 -3.84 -2.31 -10.45
C ASN A 215 -4.13 -3.59 -11.24
N HIS A 216 -3.16 -4.45 -11.42
CA HIS A 216 -3.31 -5.71 -12.16
C HIS A 216 -2.84 -6.89 -11.30
N PRO A 217 -3.63 -7.98 -11.15
CA PRO A 217 -3.14 -9.21 -10.51
C PRO A 217 -1.91 -9.78 -11.24
N PRO A 218 -0.88 -10.25 -10.53
CA PRO A 218 -0.75 -10.38 -9.08
C PRO A 218 0.05 -9.22 -8.40
N ALA A 219 -0.07 -7.99 -8.91
CA ALA A 219 0.63 -6.86 -8.32
C ALA A 219 0.10 -6.55 -6.92
N THR A 220 0.96 -6.00 -6.09
CA THR A 220 0.65 -5.67 -4.69
C THR A 220 1.22 -4.30 -4.32
N PHE A 221 0.68 -3.70 -3.28
CA PHE A 221 1.23 -2.51 -2.65
C PHE A 221 1.27 -2.69 -1.13
N ALA A 222 2.10 -1.90 -0.43
CA ALA A 222 2.20 -1.98 1.03
C ALA A 222 0.84 -1.72 1.67
N ALA A 223 0.42 -2.62 2.56
CA ALA A 223 -0.86 -2.50 3.24
C ALA A 223 -0.96 -1.20 4.04
N VAL A 224 -2.19 -0.74 4.24
CA VAL A 224 -2.47 0.40 5.11
C VAL A 224 -2.00 0.07 6.52
N TYR A 225 -1.30 0.99 7.18
CA TYR A 225 -0.67 0.83 8.50
C TYR A 225 0.47 -0.20 8.57
N ALA A 226 0.95 -0.71 7.44
CA ALA A 226 2.09 -1.64 7.44
C ALA A 226 3.40 -0.93 7.83
N VAL A 227 4.20 -1.59 8.67
CA VAL A 227 5.59 -1.19 8.96
C VAL A 227 6.43 -1.36 7.69
N ARG A 228 7.39 -0.45 7.45
CA ARG A 228 8.30 -0.56 6.31
C ARG A 228 9.72 -0.86 6.78
N PRO A 229 10.49 -1.67 6.00
CA PRO A 229 11.84 -2.09 6.36
C PRO A 229 12.88 -1.00 6.07
N LYS A 230 12.77 0.10 6.81
CA LYS A 230 13.65 1.28 6.75
C LYS A 230 14.00 1.70 8.17
N PRO A 231 15.13 2.41 8.39
CA PRO A 231 15.43 3.04 9.68
C PRO A 231 14.22 3.79 10.22
N THR A 232 14.06 3.83 11.52
CA THR A 232 12.93 4.38 12.28
C THR A 232 11.62 3.59 12.17
N ALA A 233 11.59 2.47 11.45
CA ALA A 233 10.38 1.66 11.20
C ALA A 233 9.18 2.50 10.76
N PRO A 234 9.28 3.25 9.63
CA PRO A 234 8.21 4.10 9.18
C PRO A 234 6.98 3.29 8.77
N ILE A 235 5.82 3.93 8.87
CA ILE A 235 4.52 3.31 8.61
C ILE A 235 3.95 3.81 7.27
N SER A 236 3.36 2.89 6.51
CA SER A 236 2.53 3.22 5.36
C SER A 236 1.16 3.70 5.85
N ALA A 237 1.09 4.94 6.32
CA ALA A 237 0.01 5.49 7.13
C ALA A 237 -0.93 6.42 6.37
N PRO A 238 -2.25 6.29 6.54
CA PRO A 238 -3.21 7.28 6.09
C PRO A 238 -2.88 8.69 6.60
N CYS A 239 -3.02 9.66 5.70
CA CYS A 239 -2.92 11.07 6.04
C CYS A 239 -4.02 11.85 5.31
N THR A 240 -4.26 13.10 5.74
CA THR A 240 -5.20 13.96 5.05
C THR A 240 -4.51 14.70 3.90
N TRP A 241 -5.30 15.22 2.98
CA TRP A 241 -4.76 16.05 1.91
C TRP A 241 -4.19 17.36 2.42
N GLU A 242 -4.75 17.91 3.51
CA GLU A 242 -4.24 19.11 4.19
C GLU A 242 -2.87 18.86 4.84
N GLU A 243 -2.65 17.65 5.40
CA GLU A 243 -1.35 17.27 5.94
C GLU A 243 -0.29 17.12 4.83
N VAL A 244 -0.68 16.64 3.65
CA VAL A 244 0.21 16.60 2.47
C VAL A 244 0.49 18.01 1.98
N GLU A 245 -0.53 18.84 1.81
CA GLU A 245 -0.43 20.22 1.29
C GLU A 245 0.42 21.13 2.19
N SER A 246 0.28 21.00 3.51
CA SER A 246 1.10 21.74 4.48
C SER A 246 2.51 21.17 4.66
N GLY A 247 2.81 19.99 4.12
CA GLY A 247 4.07 19.28 4.35
C GLY A 247 4.19 18.62 5.74
N ALA A 248 3.11 18.57 6.51
CA ALA A 248 3.08 17.92 7.83
C ALA A 248 3.19 16.39 7.72
N ALA A 249 2.74 15.80 6.62
CA ALA A 249 2.87 14.38 6.33
C ALA A 249 3.86 14.15 5.19
N THR A 250 5.12 13.91 5.51
CA THR A 250 6.13 13.42 4.57
C THR A 250 6.10 11.88 4.48
N PRO A 251 6.73 11.25 3.49
CA PRO A 251 6.69 9.78 3.31
C PRO A 251 7.08 8.97 4.55
N THR A 252 7.88 9.52 5.46
CA THR A 252 8.42 8.82 6.63
C THR A 252 8.04 9.47 7.98
N THR A 253 7.15 10.44 7.99
CA THR A 253 6.71 11.16 9.21
C THR A 253 6.16 10.21 10.28
N PHE A 254 5.38 9.22 9.87
CA PHE A 254 4.74 8.28 10.78
C PHE A 254 5.61 7.04 10.97
N THR A 255 5.90 6.71 12.22
CA THR A 255 6.77 5.60 12.59
C THR A 255 6.06 4.67 13.57
N LEU A 256 6.60 3.48 13.76
CA LEU A 256 6.10 2.53 14.75
C LEU A 256 5.94 3.19 16.15
N ARG A 257 6.85 4.09 16.53
CA ARG A 257 6.85 4.72 17.85
C ARG A 257 5.83 5.86 18.03
N ASN A 258 5.40 6.53 16.95
CA ASN A 258 4.47 7.66 17.06
C ASN A 258 3.04 7.34 16.61
N MET A 259 2.82 6.17 16.00
CA MET A 259 1.53 5.83 15.41
C MET A 259 0.40 5.66 16.43
N ALA A 260 0.67 5.16 17.63
CA ALA A 260 -0.33 5.02 18.68
C ALA A 260 -0.98 6.38 19.01
N LYS A 261 -0.16 7.40 19.28
CA LYS A 261 -0.64 8.77 19.55
C LYS A 261 -1.43 9.36 18.40
N ARG A 262 -1.02 9.01 17.15
CA ARG A 262 -1.75 9.46 15.97
C ARG A 262 -3.14 8.86 15.92
N ILE A 263 -3.26 7.55 16.10
CA ILE A 263 -4.57 6.87 16.09
C ILE A 263 -5.49 7.38 17.19
N GLU A 264 -4.97 7.62 18.39
CA GLU A 264 -5.73 8.25 19.48
C GLU A 264 -6.29 9.62 19.07
N LYS A 265 -5.52 10.41 18.32
CA LYS A 265 -5.90 11.77 17.92
C LYS A 265 -6.87 11.82 16.76
N VAL A 266 -6.66 11.00 15.71
CA VAL A 266 -7.37 11.14 14.44
C VAL A 266 -8.19 9.91 14.03
N GLY A 267 -8.05 8.79 14.74
CA GLY A 267 -8.69 7.53 14.39
C GLY A 267 -8.21 6.97 13.04
N ASP A 268 -9.06 6.17 12.41
CA ASP A 268 -8.83 5.67 11.06
C ASP A 268 -9.36 6.66 10.01
N LEU A 269 -8.45 7.39 9.37
CA LEU A 269 -8.79 8.37 8.32
C LEU A 269 -9.40 7.75 7.06
N TRP A 270 -9.34 6.42 6.92
CA TRP A 270 -9.89 5.70 5.77
C TRP A 270 -11.19 4.94 6.10
N SER A 271 -11.72 5.10 7.32
CA SER A 271 -12.94 4.41 7.79
C SER A 271 -14.14 4.58 6.85
N ASP A 272 -14.27 5.75 6.22
CA ASP A 272 -15.39 6.09 5.32
C ASP A 272 -15.10 5.79 3.83
N MET A 273 -13.88 5.34 3.49
CA MET A 273 -13.47 5.17 2.10
C MET A 273 -14.45 4.29 1.30
N HIS A 274 -14.92 3.20 1.88
CA HIS A 274 -15.82 2.26 1.21
C HIS A 274 -17.26 2.77 1.02
N ARG A 275 -17.62 3.91 1.58
CA ARG A 275 -18.93 4.56 1.35
C ARG A 275 -18.93 5.45 0.11
N GLU A 276 -17.78 5.79 -0.40
CA GLU A 276 -17.57 6.75 -1.50
C GLU A 276 -17.16 6.07 -2.81
N VAL A 277 -17.59 4.81 -2.98
CA VAL A 277 -17.24 4.03 -4.18
C VAL A 277 -17.80 4.66 -5.45
N LYS A 278 -17.03 4.61 -6.52
CA LYS A 278 -17.43 5.14 -7.83
C LYS A 278 -17.17 4.12 -8.93
N SER A 279 -18.03 4.18 -9.95
CA SER A 279 -17.82 3.49 -11.21
C SER A 279 -16.82 4.27 -12.07
N ILE A 280 -15.92 3.55 -12.73
CA ILE A 280 -15.04 4.14 -13.76
C ILE A 280 -15.69 4.13 -15.15
N ALA A 281 -16.91 3.58 -15.29
CA ALA A 281 -17.65 3.61 -16.54
C ALA A 281 -17.86 5.05 -17.01
N GLY A 282 -17.50 5.33 -18.26
CA GLY A 282 -17.55 6.67 -18.87
C GLY A 282 -16.38 7.59 -18.52
N LEU A 283 -15.60 7.33 -17.46
CA LEU A 283 -14.45 8.17 -17.11
C LEU A 283 -13.29 8.01 -18.09
N MET A 284 -13.10 6.83 -18.69
CA MET A 284 -12.09 6.61 -19.73
C MET A 284 -12.31 7.50 -20.93
N LYS A 285 -13.57 7.71 -21.37
CA LYS A 285 -13.89 8.64 -22.45
C LYS A 285 -13.56 10.09 -22.09
N ARG A 286 -13.80 10.49 -20.83
CA ARG A 286 -13.42 11.84 -20.36
C ARG A 286 -11.92 12.01 -20.33
N LEU A 287 -11.16 11.01 -19.86
CA LEU A 287 -9.70 11.03 -19.85
C LEU A 287 -9.11 11.13 -21.27
N GLN A 288 -9.71 10.43 -22.25
CA GLN A 288 -9.32 10.57 -23.65
C GLN A 288 -9.44 12.01 -24.17
N GLY A 289 -10.45 12.74 -23.71
CA GLY A 289 -10.63 14.15 -24.06
C GLY A 289 -9.67 15.12 -23.37
N LEU A 290 -8.86 14.65 -22.39
CA LEU A 290 -7.84 15.43 -21.68
C LEU A 290 -6.42 15.19 -22.20
N LEU A 291 -6.21 14.20 -23.06
CA LEU A 291 -4.95 13.90 -23.77
C LEU A 291 -4.87 14.65 -25.10
#